data_7b51c546d99574e729efa4fdc37afa04
#
_entry.id   7b51c546d99574e729efa4fdc37afa04
#
_cell.length_a   1.000
_cell.length_b   1.000
_cell.length_c   1.000
_cell.angle_alpha   90.00
_cell.angle_beta   90.00
_cell.angle_gamma   90.00
#
_symmetry.space_group_name_H-M   'P 1'
#
loop_
_entity.id
_entity.type
_entity.pdbx_description
1 polymer ?
#
loop_
_entity_poly.entity_id
_entity_poly.type
_entity_poly.pdbx_seq_one_letter_code
_entity_poly.pdbx_strand_id
1 'polypeptide(L)'
;MKGKNEMSLVLKNVSKTFVGKVAVDNISFSIEKPGVYGLLGTNGAGKTTTIRMLLGIIKKDSGEITWKGKEVDRENVNFGYLPEERGVYPKTKIYDQMMYFAELKGMKKDDAITAINKWAKELKVEEYLQMPAEKLSKGNQQKIQFMNAIIHNPELVVLDEPFSGLD
;
A
#
# COMPACT_ATOMS: atom_id res chain seq x y z
N MET A 1 -17.86 15.30 25.25
CA MET A 1 -16.70 14.56 24.70
C MET A 1 -17.08 14.12 23.30
N LYS A 2 -16.56 14.77 22.23
CA LYS A 2 -16.79 14.35 20.84
C LYS A 2 -16.09 13.00 20.67
N GLY A 3 -16.84 11.97 20.23
CA GLY A 3 -16.29 10.65 19.94
C GLY A 3 -15.11 10.80 18.99
N LYS A 4 -13.95 10.25 19.35
CA LYS A 4 -12.80 10.14 18.46
C LYS A 4 -13.29 9.35 17.24
N ASN A 5 -13.24 9.97 16.06
CA ASN A 5 -13.57 9.31 14.79
C ASN A 5 -12.72 8.04 14.68
N GLU A 6 -13.38 6.88 14.66
CA GLU A 6 -12.74 5.56 14.63
C GLU A 6 -11.90 5.33 13.36
N MET A 7 -11.98 6.21 12.37
CA MET A 7 -11.31 6.13 11.08
C MET A 7 -10.71 7.49 10.73
N SER A 8 -9.57 7.86 11.30
CA SER A 8 -8.90 9.10 10.91
C SER A 8 -7.41 8.90 10.67
N LEU A 9 -6.95 9.36 9.51
CA LEU A 9 -5.55 9.56 9.19
C LEU A 9 -5.26 11.05 9.31
N VAL A 10 -4.27 11.43 10.09
CA VAL A 10 -3.89 12.83 10.25
C VAL A 10 -2.39 12.99 10.03
N LEU A 11 -2.03 13.89 9.14
CA LEU A 11 -0.68 14.41 9.00
C LEU A 11 -0.68 15.85 9.51
N LYS A 12 0.28 16.21 10.37
CA LYS A 12 0.38 17.54 10.95
C LYS A 12 1.82 18.04 10.91
N ASN A 13 2.04 19.12 10.16
CA ASN A 13 3.33 19.80 10.01
C ASN A 13 4.49 18.84 9.65
N VAL A 14 4.23 17.90 8.74
CA VAL A 14 5.17 16.85 8.38
C VAL A 14 6.19 17.37 7.37
N SER A 15 7.47 17.18 7.66
CA SER A 15 8.58 17.56 6.78
C SER A 15 9.60 16.45 6.63
N LYS A 16 10.27 16.45 5.45
CA LYS A 16 11.37 15.54 5.14
C LYS A 16 12.39 16.19 4.23
N THR A 17 13.66 16.08 4.60
CA THR A 17 14.81 16.56 3.82
C THR A 17 15.76 15.40 3.55
N PHE A 18 16.30 15.32 2.34
CA PHE A 18 17.34 14.37 1.94
C PHE A 18 18.56 15.13 1.42
N VAL A 19 19.74 14.94 2.04
CA VAL A 19 21.03 15.51 1.59
C VAL A 19 20.88 16.97 1.10
N GLY A 20 20.30 17.82 1.96
CA GLY A 20 20.13 19.26 1.68
C GLY A 20 18.96 19.62 0.76
N LYS A 21 18.23 18.63 0.21
CA LYS A 21 17.02 18.87 -0.61
C LYS A 21 15.77 18.61 0.20
N VAL A 22 14.92 19.62 0.35
CA VAL A 22 13.60 19.46 0.96
C VAL A 22 12.72 18.65 0.01
N ALA A 23 12.28 17.48 0.46
CA ALA A 23 11.40 16.59 -0.31
C ALA A 23 9.93 16.80 0.05
N VAL A 24 9.65 17.11 1.31
CA VAL A 24 8.32 17.43 1.83
C VAL A 24 8.48 18.58 2.81
N ASP A 25 7.69 19.63 2.65
CA ASP A 25 7.78 20.85 3.46
C ASP A 25 6.44 21.12 4.15
N ASN A 26 6.42 20.93 5.46
CA ASN A 26 5.37 21.33 6.37
C ASN A 26 3.92 21.00 5.91
N ILE A 27 3.71 19.79 5.41
CA ILE A 27 2.38 19.37 4.94
C ILE A 27 1.47 18.98 6.09
N SER A 28 0.18 19.35 5.96
CA SER A 28 -0.86 18.96 6.91
C SER A 28 -2.16 18.66 6.17
N PHE A 29 -2.77 17.50 6.47
CA PHE A 29 -4.11 17.14 6.03
C PHE A 29 -4.72 16.07 6.93
N SER A 30 -6.04 15.87 6.83
CA SER A 30 -6.73 14.79 7.53
C SER A 30 -7.71 14.07 6.61
N ILE A 31 -7.88 12.76 6.85
CA ILE A 31 -8.90 11.92 6.25
C ILE A 31 -9.74 11.36 7.39
N GLU A 32 -10.98 11.82 7.50
CA GLU A 32 -11.85 11.54 8.65
C GLU A 32 -12.97 10.55 8.32
N LYS A 33 -13.20 10.24 7.05
CA LYS A 33 -14.27 9.36 6.60
C LYS A 33 -13.73 8.29 5.66
N PRO A 34 -14.34 7.10 5.62
CA PRO A 34 -14.02 6.12 4.58
C PRO A 34 -14.27 6.70 3.19
N GLY A 35 -13.37 6.39 2.25
CA GLY A 35 -13.48 6.89 0.88
C GLY A 35 -12.21 6.68 0.09
N VAL A 36 -12.19 7.18 -1.14
CA VAL A 36 -11.03 7.22 -2.02
C VAL A 36 -10.52 8.65 -2.07
N TYR A 37 -9.24 8.83 -1.78
CA TYR A 37 -8.58 10.13 -1.73
C TYR A 37 -7.38 10.15 -2.66
N GLY A 38 -7.26 11.21 -3.45
CA GLY A 38 -6.15 11.41 -4.37
C GLY A 38 -5.11 12.38 -3.81
N LEU A 39 -3.85 11.96 -3.74
CA LEU A 39 -2.70 12.82 -3.47
C LEU A 39 -2.14 13.31 -4.82
N LEU A 40 -2.47 14.55 -5.21
CA LEU A 40 -2.12 15.11 -6.50
C LEU A 40 -0.90 16.02 -6.38
N GLY A 41 -0.11 16.07 -7.45
CA GLY A 41 1.07 16.93 -7.55
C GLY A 41 1.94 16.53 -8.73
N THR A 42 2.81 17.43 -9.16
CA THR A 42 3.78 17.19 -10.23
C THR A 42 4.82 16.13 -9.83
N ASN A 43 5.60 15.65 -10.80
CA ASN A 43 6.73 14.77 -10.52
C ASN A 43 7.75 15.51 -9.62
N GLY A 44 8.22 14.84 -8.58
CA GLY A 44 9.11 15.44 -7.59
C GLY A 44 8.43 16.27 -6.49
N ALA A 45 7.09 16.37 -6.47
CA ALA A 45 6.34 17.09 -5.43
C ALA A 45 6.33 16.40 -4.05
N GLY A 46 7.04 15.29 -3.86
CA GLY A 46 7.12 14.60 -2.58
C GLY A 46 5.99 13.59 -2.32
N LYS A 47 5.16 13.25 -3.30
CA LYS A 47 4.04 12.29 -3.14
C LYS A 47 4.51 10.93 -2.59
N THR A 48 5.42 10.26 -3.28
CA THR A 48 5.99 8.97 -2.86
C THR A 48 6.70 9.07 -1.50
N THR A 49 7.40 10.19 -1.24
CA THR A 49 8.04 10.44 0.05
C THR A 49 6.99 10.53 1.17
N THR A 50 5.90 11.26 0.95
CA THR A 50 4.79 11.38 1.90
C THR A 50 4.16 10.01 2.16
N ILE A 51 3.89 9.24 1.12
CA ILE A 51 3.37 7.87 1.21
C ILE A 51 4.31 6.99 2.04
N ARG A 52 5.61 7.00 1.76
CA ARG A 52 6.59 6.20 2.50
C ARG A 52 6.73 6.60 3.97
N MET A 53 6.57 7.88 4.31
CA MET A 53 6.50 8.34 5.70
C MET A 53 5.21 7.86 6.37
N LEU A 54 4.07 7.98 5.69
CA LEU A 54 2.77 7.50 6.15
C LEU A 54 2.77 6.00 6.44
N LEU A 55 3.51 5.21 5.65
CA LEU A 55 3.65 3.76 5.83
C LEU A 55 4.73 3.37 6.84
N GLY A 56 5.42 4.35 7.46
CA GLY A 56 6.55 4.08 8.35
C GLY A 56 7.77 3.45 7.65
N ILE A 57 7.85 3.53 6.31
CA ILE A 57 8.98 3.01 5.53
C ILE A 57 10.19 3.92 5.70
N ILE A 58 9.97 5.23 5.71
CA ILE A 58 10.99 6.24 6.01
C ILE A 58 10.55 7.10 7.19
N LYS A 59 11.52 7.53 7.99
CA LYS A 59 11.27 8.38 9.15
C LYS A 59 11.10 9.83 8.70
N LYS A 60 10.05 10.50 9.18
CA LYS A 60 9.87 11.95 9.07
C LYS A 60 10.93 12.69 9.88
N ASP A 61 11.27 13.92 9.48
CA ASP A 61 12.20 14.78 10.24
C ASP A 61 11.45 15.61 11.30
N SER A 62 10.21 16.02 11.00
CA SER A 62 9.34 16.74 11.94
C SER A 62 7.88 16.44 11.68
N GLY A 63 7.00 16.90 12.59
CA GLY A 63 5.56 16.74 12.53
C GLY A 63 5.06 15.42 13.09
N GLU A 64 3.76 15.17 12.88
CA GLU A 64 3.05 13.99 13.40
C GLU A 64 2.29 13.29 12.28
N ILE A 65 2.27 11.96 12.29
CA ILE A 65 1.41 11.14 11.43
C ILE A 65 0.69 10.17 12.35
N THR A 66 -0.64 10.26 12.39
CA THR A 66 -1.45 9.41 13.27
C THR A 66 -2.56 8.70 12.50
N TRP A 67 -2.83 7.46 12.90
CA TRP A 67 -3.96 6.65 12.49
C TRP A 67 -4.82 6.32 13.70
N LYS A 68 -6.12 6.67 13.64
CA LYS A 68 -7.05 6.48 14.78
C LYS A 68 -6.50 7.10 16.09
N GLY A 69 -5.78 8.22 15.97
CA GLY A 69 -5.19 8.95 17.10
C GLY A 69 -3.93 8.34 17.73
N LYS A 70 -3.38 7.29 17.13
CA LYS A 70 -2.07 6.72 17.52
C LYS A 70 -1.02 7.06 16.46
N GLU A 71 0.21 7.29 16.88
CA GLU A 71 1.32 7.48 15.93
C GLU A 71 1.43 6.27 15.01
N VAL A 72 1.60 6.53 13.70
CA VAL A 72 1.70 5.47 12.70
C VAL A 72 3.02 4.75 12.85
N ASP A 73 2.92 3.43 12.97
CA ASP A 73 4.02 2.51 13.02
C ASP A 73 3.61 1.23 12.29
N ARG A 74 4.58 0.46 11.82
CA ARG A 74 4.33 -0.77 11.04
C ARG A 74 3.58 -1.85 11.81
N GLU A 75 3.63 -1.81 13.13
CA GLU A 75 3.02 -2.79 14.01
C GLU A 75 1.56 -2.45 14.35
N ASN A 76 1.20 -1.16 14.34
CA ASN A 76 -0.11 -0.71 14.81
C ASN A 76 -1.11 -0.39 13.70
N VAL A 77 -0.72 -0.50 12.43
CA VAL A 77 -1.62 -0.23 11.30
C VAL A 77 -1.54 -1.34 10.26
N ASN A 78 -2.70 -1.91 9.95
CA ASN A 78 -2.83 -2.89 8.89
C ASN A 78 -2.94 -2.20 7.54
N PHE A 79 -1.79 -1.93 6.90
CA PHE A 79 -1.71 -1.31 5.58
C PHE A 79 -1.64 -2.31 4.44
N GLY A 80 -2.38 -2.01 3.35
CA GLY A 80 -2.08 -2.49 2.02
C GLY A 80 -1.27 -1.44 1.24
N TYR A 81 -0.20 -1.85 0.59
CA TYR A 81 0.63 -0.95 -0.20
C TYR A 81 0.95 -1.52 -1.57
N LEU A 82 0.62 -0.75 -2.60
CA LEU A 82 1.04 -0.99 -3.97
C LEU A 82 2.10 0.05 -4.33
N PRO A 83 3.40 -0.31 -4.39
CA PRO A 83 4.46 0.60 -4.80
C PRO A 83 4.44 0.84 -6.32
N GLU A 84 5.02 1.95 -6.75
CA GLU A 84 5.27 2.26 -8.16
C GLU A 84 6.15 1.18 -8.84
N GLU A 85 7.19 0.73 -8.13
CA GLU A 85 8.09 -0.32 -8.62
C GLU A 85 7.48 -1.72 -8.44
N ARG A 86 7.75 -2.61 -9.40
CA ARG A 86 7.18 -3.96 -9.39
C ARG A 86 7.80 -4.83 -8.30
N GLY A 87 6.96 -5.29 -7.37
CA GLY A 87 7.34 -6.11 -6.23
C GLY A 87 7.01 -7.60 -6.39
N VAL A 88 7.04 -8.16 -7.60
CA VAL A 88 6.82 -9.60 -7.82
C VAL A 88 8.12 -10.32 -8.12
N TYR A 89 8.25 -11.55 -7.61
CA TYR A 89 9.40 -12.41 -7.90
C TYR A 89 9.23 -13.05 -9.30
N PRO A 90 10.07 -12.69 -10.30
CA PRO A 90 9.79 -13.04 -11.70
C PRO A 90 9.66 -14.54 -11.96
N LYS A 91 10.51 -15.35 -11.34
CA LYS A 91 10.61 -16.81 -11.58
C LYS A 91 9.75 -17.66 -10.66
N THR A 92 9.06 -17.06 -9.68
CA THR A 92 8.24 -17.78 -8.72
C THR A 92 6.78 -17.80 -9.19
N LYS A 93 6.09 -18.92 -8.99
CA LYS A 93 4.66 -19.01 -9.28
C LYS A 93 3.87 -17.97 -8.50
N ILE A 94 2.87 -17.40 -9.14
CA ILE A 94 2.01 -16.39 -8.52
C ILE A 94 1.37 -16.90 -7.22
N TYR A 95 0.83 -18.11 -7.23
CA TYR A 95 0.21 -18.71 -6.05
C TYR A 95 1.18 -18.79 -4.87
N ASP A 96 2.42 -19.25 -5.10
CA ASP A 96 3.42 -19.40 -4.04
C ASP A 96 3.83 -18.04 -3.46
N GLN A 97 3.97 -17.01 -4.32
CA GLN A 97 4.24 -15.65 -3.87
C GLN A 97 3.11 -15.11 -2.99
N MET A 98 1.86 -15.31 -3.43
CA MET A 98 0.69 -14.82 -2.69
C MET A 98 0.55 -15.50 -1.34
N MET A 99 0.77 -16.82 -1.27
CA MET A 99 0.80 -17.54 0.00
C MET A 99 1.88 -16.99 0.93
N TYR A 100 3.09 -16.79 0.42
CA TYR A 100 4.19 -16.22 1.19
C TYR A 100 3.86 -14.83 1.75
N PHE A 101 3.32 -13.92 0.93
CA PHE A 101 2.95 -12.58 1.40
C PHE A 101 1.78 -12.61 2.37
N ALA A 102 0.80 -13.48 2.18
CA ALA A 102 -0.31 -13.66 3.11
C ALA A 102 0.18 -14.15 4.49
N GLU A 103 1.09 -15.11 4.52
CA GLU A 103 1.72 -15.62 5.74
C GLU A 103 2.55 -14.54 6.44
N LEU A 104 3.33 -13.74 5.70
CA LEU A 104 4.07 -12.59 6.26
C LEU A 104 3.14 -11.54 6.91
N LYS A 105 1.89 -11.45 6.45
CA LYS A 105 0.86 -10.60 7.02
C LYS A 105 0.07 -11.27 8.15
N GLY A 106 0.49 -12.45 8.59
CA GLY A 106 -0.11 -13.18 9.70
C GLY A 106 -1.42 -13.90 9.36
N MET A 107 -1.75 -14.08 8.08
CA MET A 107 -2.93 -14.85 7.69
C MET A 107 -2.74 -16.34 7.97
N LYS A 108 -3.81 -17.00 8.41
CA LYS A 108 -3.85 -18.46 8.47
C LYS A 108 -3.90 -19.03 7.05
N LYS A 109 -3.33 -20.22 6.85
CA LYS A 109 -3.24 -20.86 5.54
C LYS A 109 -4.59 -20.98 4.82
N ASP A 110 -5.62 -21.43 5.51
CA ASP A 110 -6.96 -21.62 4.92
C ASP A 110 -7.62 -20.30 4.53
N ASP A 111 -7.42 -19.25 5.34
CA ASP A 111 -7.90 -17.90 5.06
C ASP A 111 -7.18 -17.32 3.84
N ALA A 112 -5.85 -17.54 3.75
CA ALA A 112 -5.05 -17.12 2.61
C ALA A 112 -5.50 -17.80 1.32
N ILE A 113 -5.71 -19.12 1.33
CA ILE A 113 -6.22 -19.87 0.16
C ILE A 113 -7.57 -19.31 -0.29
N THR A 114 -8.47 -19.10 0.65
CA THR A 114 -9.80 -18.55 0.37
C THR A 114 -9.70 -17.15 -0.25
N ALA A 115 -8.87 -16.29 0.31
CA ALA A 115 -8.68 -14.93 -0.17
C ALA A 115 -8.00 -14.89 -1.56
N ILE A 116 -6.99 -15.73 -1.80
CA ILE A 116 -6.34 -15.86 -3.11
C ILE A 116 -7.35 -16.24 -4.19
N ASN A 117 -8.14 -17.29 -3.95
CA ASN A 117 -9.12 -17.75 -4.93
C ASN A 117 -10.21 -16.69 -5.20
N LYS A 118 -10.70 -16.03 -4.15
CA LYS A 118 -11.67 -14.94 -4.28
C LYS A 118 -11.14 -13.82 -5.15
N TRP A 119 -9.97 -13.26 -4.82
CA TRP A 119 -9.43 -12.12 -5.53
C TRP A 119 -8.92 -12.47 -6.92
N ALA A 120 -8.40 -13.67 -7.14
CA ALA A 120 -8.04 -14.14 -8.47
C ALA A 120 -9.25 -14.15 -9.41
N LYS A 121 -10.40 -14.63 -8.93
CA LYS A 121 -11.66 -14.63 -9.66
C LYS A 121 -12.15 -13.20 -9.95
N GLU A 122 -12.18 -12.32 -8.95
CA GLU A 122 -12.63 -10.93 -9.11
C GLU A 122 -11.77 -10.16 -10.13
N LEU A 123 -10.46 -10.39 -10.15
CA LEU A 123 -9.52 -9.71 -11.04
C LEU A 123 -9.31 -10.46 -12.38
N LYS A 124 -9.94 -11.64 -12.55
CA LYS A 124 -9.83 -12.49 -13.75
C LYS A 124 -8.36 -12.87 -14.03
N VAL A 125 -7.69 -13.44 -13.03
CA VAL A 125 -6.28 -13.87 -13.10
C VAL A 125 -6.07 -15.30 -12.60
N GLU A 126 -7.15 -16.09 -12.46
CA GLU A 126 -7.13 -17.48 -11.96
C GLU A 126 -6.18 -18.37 -12.76
N GLU A 127 -6.22 -18.24 -14.09
CA GLU A 127 -5.38 -19.02 -15.01
C GLU A 127 -3.87 -18.79 -14.81
N TYR A 128 -3.50 -17.65 -14.24
CA TYR A 128 -2.09 -17.27 -14.02
C TYR A 128 -1.53 -17.74 -12.69
N LEU A 129 -2.35 -18.22 -11.76
CA LEU A 129 -1.90 -18.58 -10.41
C LEU A 129 -0.76 -19.61 -10.39
N GLN A 130 -0.74 -20.55 -11.34
CA GLN A 130 0.28 -21.58 -11.43
C GLN A 130 1.46 -21.20 -12.36
N MET A 131 1.47 -19.96 -12.87
CA MET A 131 2.51 -19.47 -13.77
C MET A 131 3.51 -18.60 -13.02
N PRO A 132 4.79 -18.54 -13.44
CA PRO A 132 5.75 -17.58 -12.94
C PRO A 132 5.39 -16.16 -13.43
N ALA A 133 5.67 -15.14 -12.59
CA ALA A 133 5.27 -13.77 -12.83
C ALA A 133 5.85 -13.17 -14.13
N GLU A 134 7.05 -13.59 -14.54
CA GLU A 134 7.69 -13.12 -15.78
C GLU A 134 6.91 -13.46 -17.05
N LYS A 135 6.02 -14.47 -17.01
CA LYS A 135 5.19 -14.87 -18.15
C LYS A 135 3.92 -14.04 -18.31
N LEU A 136 3.62 -13.18 -17.33
CA LEU A 136 2.42 -12.35 -17.35
C LEU A 136 2.67 -11.04 -18.10
N SER A 137 1.63 -10.53 -18.77
CA SER A 137 1.64 -9.16 -19.27
C SER A 137 1.81 -8.15 -18.12
N LYS A 138 2.29 -6.95 -18.44
CA LYS A 138 2.45 -5.87 -17.45
C LYS A 138 1.16 -5.61 -16.65
N GLY A 139 0.00 -5.56 -17.34
CA GLY A 139 -1.29 -5.35 -16.70
C GLY A 139 -1.68 -6.48 -15.75
N ASN A 140 -1.43 -7.75 -16.12
CA ASN A 140 -1.69 -8.87 -15.23
C ASN A 140 -0.73 -8.90 -14.03
N GLN A 141 0.56 -8.56 -14.22
CA GLN A 141 1.48 -8.38 -13.09
C GLN A 141 0.99 -7.31 -12.11
N GLN A 142 0.43 -6.22 -12.62
CA GLN A 142 -0.12 -5.15 -11.79
C GLN A 142 -1.36 -5.61 -10.99
N LYS A 143 -2.24 -6.40 -11.61
CA LYS A 143 -3.37 -7.02 -10.90
C LYS A 143 -2.88 -7.92 -9.76
N ILE A 144 -1.82 -8.72 -9.98
CA ILE A 144 -1.24 -9.56 -8.93
C ILE A 144 -0.63 -8.72 -7.80
N GLN A 145 0.06 -7.62 -8.12
CA GLN A 145 0.57 -6.71 -7.10
C GLN A 145 -0.55 -6.07 -6.28
N PHE A 146 -1.63 -5.66 -6.96
CA PHE A 146 -2.82 -5.15 -6.28
C PHE A 146 -3.44 -6.21 -5.36
N MET A 147 -3.56 -7.48 -5.81
CA MET A 147 -3.99 -8.58 -4.94
C MET A 147 -3.12 -8.68 -3.68
N ASN A 148 -1.80 -8.64 -3.82
CA ASN A 148 -0.87 -8.68 -2.68
C ASN A 148 -1.11 -7.53 -1.69
N ALA A 149 -1.47 -6.35 -2.19
CA ALA A 149 -1.75 -5.21 -1.34
C ALA A 149 -3.03 -5.34 -0.52
N ILE A 150 -4.03 -6.09 -0.99
CA ILE A 150 -5.37 -6.14 -0.37
C ILE A 150 -5.74 -7.49 0.24
N ILE A 151 -5.00 -8.57 -0.04
CA ILE A 151 -5.36 -9.95 0.31
C ILE A 151 -5.61 -10.16 1.81
N HIS A 152 -4.86 -9.45 2.65
CA HIS A 152 -4.94 -9.52 4.12
C HIS A 152 -6.00 -8.59 4.73
N ASN A 153 -6.94 -8.08 3.88
CA ASN A 153 -8.03 -7.19 4.28
C ASN A 153 -7.56 -5.97 5.09
N PRO A 154 -6.69 -5.11 4.52
CA PRO A 154 -6.15 -3.95 5.21
C PRO A 154 -7.21 -2.90 5.52
N GLU A 155 -7.00 -2.13 6.60
CA GLU A 155 -7.84 -0.99 6.98
C GLU A 155 -7.60 0.23 6.09
N LEU A 156 -6.38 0.37 5.57
CA LEU A 156 -5.98 1.46 4.67
C LEU A 156 -5.14 0.89 3.53
N VAL A 157 -5.57 1.18 2.31
CA VAL A 157 -4.84 0.83 1.09
C VAL A 157 -4.20 2.08 0.51
N VAL A 158 -2.91 2.02 0.26
CA VAL A 158 -2.15 3.09 -0.36
C VAL A 158 -1.62 2.61 -1.71
N LEU A 159 -1.95 3.33 -2.76
CA LEU A 159 -1.55 3.02 -4.13
C LEU A 159 -0.66 4.15 -4.64
N ASP A 160 0.59 3.82 -4.97
CA ASP A 160 1.56 4.78 -5.51
C ASP A 160 1.66 4.57 -7.02
N GLU A 161 1.17 5.54 -7.78
CA GLU A 161 1.07 5.52 -9.26
C GLU A 161 0.45 4.22 -9.84
N PRO A 162 -0.77 3.84 -9.41
CA PRO A 162 -1.35 2.53 -9.73
C PRO A 162 -1.63 2.29 -11.21
N PHE A 163 -1.57 3.33 -12.04
CA PHE A 163 -1.83 3.24 -13.48
C PHE A 163 -0.57 3.46 -14.33
N SER A 164 0.61 3.60 -13.71
CA SER A 164 1.85 3.78 -14.45
C SER A 164 2.18 2.55 -15.30
N GLY A 165 2.39 2.77 -16.62
CA GLY A 165 2.70 1.70 -17.58
C GLY A 165 1.51 0.85 -18.03
N LEU A 166 0.28 1.32 -17.83
CA LEU A 166 -0.92 0.87 -18.51
C LEU A 166 -1.18 1.85 -19.66
N ASP A 167 -0.66 1.54 -20.84
CA ASP A 167 -1.01 2.20 -22.11
C ASP A 167 -2.14 1.42 -22.80
#